data_abdf3588d514fcb77c579936b408907d
#
_entry.id   abdf3588d514fcb77c579936b408907d
#
_cell.length_a   1.000
_cell.length_b   1.000
_cell.length_c   1.000
_cell.angle_alpha   90.00
_cell.angle_beta   90.00
_cell.angle_gamma   90.00
#
_symmetry.space_group_name_H-M   'P 1'
#
loop_
_entity.id
_entity.type
_entity.pdbx_description
1 polymer ?
#
loop_
_entity_poly.entity_id
_entity_poly.type
_entity_poly.pdbx_seq_one_letter_code
_entity_poly.pdbx_strand_id
1 'polypeptide(L)'
;MSAKMMFSLGVAAFLFAGCPKSDGNPFTPEEGAGSTPQTPVPAAFVGTWYNGSISLTNFYNPTTGEWSNAVGSGSFYRFNQNGTFEFGWQMHVSLYGCTNIGMVYRRGTVAVQDSVLVLYDQYARVMAQDNCSASRNYDRPGTISTETLVIQPGQDEWGNTGLYIRAPNTDYSWFLQNR
;
A
#
# COMPACT_ATOMS: atom_id res chain seq x y z
N MET A 1 23.92 -3.91 76.13
CA MET A 1 24.07 -3.17 74.82
C MET A 1 22.95 -3.61 73.88
N SER A 2 21.89 -2.82 73.81
CA SER A 2 20.67 -3.15 73.00
C SER A 2 20.76 -2.48 71.67
N ALA A 3 20.69 -3.30 70.57
CA ALA A 3 20.57 -2.80 69.23
C ALA A 3 19.09 -2.72 68.85
N LYS A 4 18.59 -1.53 68.55
CA LYS A 4 17.26 -1.28 68.07
C LYS A 4 17.23 -1.46 66.57
N MET A 5 16.42 -2.44 66.12
CA MET A 5 16.13 -2.71 64.74
C MET A 5 14.96 -1.81 64.27
N MET A 6 15.22 -0.83 63.41
CA MET A 6 14.20 0.01 62.75
C MET A 6 13.67 -0.71 61.51
N PHE A 7 12.38 -1.09 61.52
CA PHE A 7 11.65 -1.51 60.35
C PHE A 7 11.16 -0.30 59.55
N SER A 8 11.64 -0.11 58.36
CA SER A 8 11.12 0.86 57.40
C SER A 8 10.02 0.22 56.57
N LEU A 9 8.78 0.71 56.74
CA LEU A 9 7.65 0.34 55.88
C LEU A 9 7.78 1.08 54.54
N GLY A 10 8.15 0.39 53.46
CA GLY A 10 8.09 0.90 52.13
C GLY A 10 6.67 0.79 51.58
N VAL A 11 6.01 1.93 51.34
CA VAL A 11 4.74 2.02 50.67
C VAL A 11 4.99 1.85 49.16
N ALA A 12 4.56 0.71 48.62
CA ALA A 12 4.56 0.46 47.17
C ALA A 12 3.37 1.19 46.53
N ALA A 13 3.63 2.28 45.83
CA ALA A 13 2.65 2.94 45.00
C ALA A 13 2.45 2.13 43.71
N PHE A 14 1.33 1.43 43.56
CA PHE A 14 0.89 0.82 42.34
C PHE A 14 0.42 1.93 41.37
N LEU A 15 1.24 2.28 40.41
CA LEU A 15 0.84 3.06 39.26
C LEU A 15 -0.03 2.17 38.34
N PHE A 16 -1.33 2.40 38.35
CA PHE A 16 -2.23 1.86 37.33
C PHE A 16 -1.86 2.49 35.99
N ALA A 17 -1.09 1.76 35.20
CA ALA A 17 -0.96 2.06 33.77
C ALA A 17 -2.33 1.83 33.14
N GLY A 18 -3.06 2.90 32.89
CA GLY A 18 -4.29 2.86 32.12
C GLY A 18 -3.96 2.35 30.72
N CYS A 19 -4.61 1.26 30.28
CA CYS A 19 -4.61 0.85 28.90
C CYS A 19 -5.16 2.02 28.07
N PRO A 20 -4.47 2.48 27.01
CA PRO A 20 -5.07 3.43 26.10
C PRO A 20 -6.29 2.75 25.46
N LYS A 21 -7.48 3.36 25.61
CA LYS A 21 -8.64 2.99 24.81
C LYS A 21 -8.26 3.19 23.35
N SER A 22 -8.20 2.10 22.59
CA SER A 22 -8.20 2.13 21.16
C SER A 22 -9.52 2.77 20.72
N ASP A 23 -9.46 4.05 20.34
CA ASP A 23 -10.55 4.68 19.65
C ASP A 23 -10.72 3.94 18.33
N GLY A 24 -11.86 3.24 18.20
CA GLY A 24 -12.10 2.30 17.09
C GLY A 24 -12.27 2.99 15.73
N ASN A 25 -11.30 3.78 15.32
CA ASN A 25 -11.17 4.23 13.93
C ASN A 25 -10.38 3.16 13.17
N PRO A 26 -11.02 2.35 12.30
CA PRO A 26 -10.35 1.30 11.55
C PRO A 26 -9.31 1.82 10.55
N PHE A 27 -9.13 3.14 10.47
CA PHE A 27 -8.28 3.83 9.49
C PHE A 27 -7.05 4.51 10.07
N THR A 28 -6.79 4.42 11.37
CA THR A 28 -5.49 4.87 11.91
C THR A 28 -4.41 3.89 11.42
N PRO A 29 -3.34 4.38 10.74
CA PRO A 29 -2.18 3.55 10.48
C PRO A 29 -1.67 3.02 11.83
N GLU A 30 -1.41 1.72 11.94
CA GLU A 30 -0.73 1.21 13.14
C GLU A 30 0.60 1.95 13.27
N GLU A 31 0.74 2.75 14.33
CA GLU A 31 2.00 3.37 14.78
C GLU A 31 2.94 2.28 15.32
N GLY A 32 3.44 1.45 14.41
CA GLY A 32 4.29 0.32 14.75
C GLY A 32 5.25 -0.09 13.63
N ALA A 33 5.11 0.48 12.45
CA ALA A 33 6.07 0.27 11.38
C ALA A 33 7.36 1.03 11.73
N GLY A 34 8.37 0.32 12.21
CA GLY A 34 9.74 0.82 12.29
C GLY A 34 10.09 1.51 10.97
N SER A 35 10.95 2.53 10.98
CA SER A 35 11.30 3.30 9.78
C SER A 35 11.74 2.34 8.66
N THR A 36 10.85 2.15 7.66
CA THR A 36 11.18 1.35 6.48
C THR A 36 12.22 2.10 5.63
N PRO A 37 13.14 1.40 4.96
CA PRO A 37 14.11 2.04 4.09
C PRO A 37 13.43 2.94 3.05
N GLN A 38 13.99 4.14 2.88
CA GLN A 38 13.42 5.15 1.98
C GLN A 38 14.57 5.94 1.34
N THR A 39 14.57 6.02 0.02
CA THR A 39 15.52 6.83 -0.73
C THR A 39 14.79 7.68 -1.77
N PRO A 40 15.32 8.86 -2.15
CA PRO A 40 14.74 9.65 -3.22
C PRO A 40 14.62 8.83 -4.52
N VAL A 41 13.48 8.94 -5.19
CA VAL A 41 13.26 8.30 -6.49
C VAL A 41 13.89 9.15 -7.59
N PRO A 42 14.69 8.54 -8.51
CA PRO A 42 15.22 9.25 -9.68
C PRO A 42 14.11 9.88 -10.51
N ALA A 43 14.36 11.08 -11.04
CA ALA A 43 13.38 11.87 -11.79
C ALA A 43 12.76 11.09 -12.97
N ALA A 44 13.52 10.19 -13.59
CA ALA A 44 13.04 9.33 -14.69
C ALA A 44 11.94 8.33 -14.28
N PHE A 45 11.80 8.04 -12.99
CA PHE A 45 10.80 7.11 -12.46
C PHE A 45 9.65 7.84 -11.74
N VAL A 46 9.83 9.13 -11.41
CA VAL A 46 8.81 9.93 -10.71
C VAL A 46 7.60 10.12 -11.60
N GLY A 47 6.40 9.90 -11.04
CA GLY A 47 5.15 10.09 -11.75
C GLY A 47 4.16 8.95 -11.50
N THR A 48 3.10 8.95 -12.29
CA THR A 48 2.10 7.89 -12.25
C THR A 48 2.12 7.11 -13.57
N TRP A 49 2.25 5.80 -13.45
CA TRP A 49 2.51 4.87 -14.54
C TRP A 49 1.39 3.84 -14.58
N TYR A 50 0.78 3.63 -15.74
CA TYR A 50 -0.43 2.84 -15.92
C TYR A 50 -0.20 1.66 -16.86
N ASN A 51 -0.79 0.52 -16.47
CA ASN A 51 -0.96 -0.64 -17.34
C ASN A 51 -2.44 -1.01 -17.39
N GLY A 52 -2.99 -1.19 -18.60
CA GLY A 52 -4.42 -1.44 -18.81
C GLY A 52 -5.27 -0.16 -18.81
N SER A 53 -6.58 -0.32 -18.67
CA SER A 53 -7.55 0.78 -18.67
C SER A 53 -8.15 0.96 -17.27
N ILE A 54 -7.44 1.67 -16.43
CA ILE A 54 -7.85 1.98 -15.05
C ILE A 54 -8.03 3.49 -14.90
N SER A 55 -9.14 3.91 -14.29
CA SER A 55 -9.33 5.32 -13.94
C SER A 55 -8.74 5.60 -12.56
N LEU A 56 -7.97 6.69 -12.46
CA LEU A 56 -7.31 7.05 -11.20
C LEU A 56 -7.94 8.20 -10.44
N THR A 57 -9.01 8.76 -10.91
CA THR A 57 -9.68 9.80 -10.13
C THR A 57 -10.19 9.16 -8.85
N ASN A 58 -9.45 9.37 -7.76
CA ASN A 58 -9.78 8.89 -6.42
C ASN A 58 -9.90 7.35 -6.31
N PHE A 59 -8.91 6.59 -6.82
CA PHE A 59 -8.94 5.13 -6.78
C PHE A 59 -9.27 4.57 -5.39
N TYR A 60 -8.63 5.07 -4.37
CA TYR A 60 -8.91 4.78 -2.96
C TYR A 60 -8.54 5.98 -2.10
N ASN A 61 -9.41 6.34 -1.17
CA ASN A 61 -9.14 7.39 -0.19
C ASN A 61 -8.77 6.75 1.16
N PRO A 62 -7.49 6.73 1.56
CA PRO A 62 -7.07 6.08 2.81
C PRO A 62 -7.56 6.81 4.07
N THR A 63 -8.06 8.05 3.94
CA THR A 63 -8.61 8.81 5.07
C THR A 63 -10.07 8.46 5.32
N THR A 64 -10.88 8.32 4.27
CA THR A 64 -12.30 7.96 4.38
C THR A 64 -12.54 6.46 4.25
N GLY A 65 -11.58 5.70 3.70
CA GLY A 65 -11.72 4.29 3.41
C GLY A 65 -12.58 3.99 2.17
N GLU A 66 -12.87 5.01 1.36
CA GLU A 66 -13.74 4.87 0.20
C GLU A 66 -12.97 4.45 -1.05
N TRP A 67 -13.53 3.50 -1.78
CA TRP A 67 -13.08 3.10 -3.10
C TRP A 67 -13.81 3.90 -4.17
N SER A 68 -13.13 4.20 -5.28
CA SER A 68 -13.79 4.74 -6.47
C SER A 68 -14.69 3.69 -7.13
N ASN A 69 -15.61 4.15 -7.97
CA ASN A 69 -16.34 3.24 -8.84
C ASN A 69 -15.37 2.56 -9.81
N ALA A 70 -15.38 1.22 -9.79
CA ALA A 70 -14.52 0.42 -10.63
C ALA A 70 -14.91 0.57 -12.11
N VAL A 71 -14.00 1.07 -12.92
CA VAL A 71 -14.15 1.14 -14.38
C VAL A 71 -12.88 0.60 -15.03
N GLY A 72 -13.03 -0.42 -15.87
CA GLY A 72 -11.91 -1.06 -16.55
C GLY A 72 -11.13 -2.04 -15.68
N SER A 73 -10.00 -2.50 -16.20
CA SER A 73 -9.07 -3.39 -15.49
C SER A 73 -7.64 -2.95 -15.75
N GLY A 74 -6.79 -3.04 -14.75
CA GLY A 74 -5.40 -2.63 -14.89
C GLY A 74 -4.72 -2.38 -13.55
N SER A 75 -3.57 -1.77 -13.61
CA SER A 75 -2.79 -1.38 -12.43
C SER A 75 -2.08 -0.06 -12.65
N PHE A 76 -1.68 0.56 -11.56
CA PHE A 76 -0.80 1.72 -11.59
C PHE A 76 0.25 1.64 -10.50
N TYR A 77 1.38 2.28 -10.77
CA TYR A 77 2.34 2.71 -9.77
C TYR A 77 2.43 4.23 -9.78
N ARG A 78 2.45 4.84 -8.61
CA ARG A 78 2.83 6.25 -8.42
C ARG A 78 4.08 6.29 -7.58
N PHE A 79 5.15 6.83 -8.12
CA PHE A 79 6.40 7.06 -7.41
C PHE A 79 6.59 8.56 -7.16
N ASN A 80 6.78 8.93 -5.90
CA ASN A 80 7.03 10.30 -5.50
C ASN A 80 8.53 10.52 -5.29
N GLN A 81 9.01 11.73 -5.60
CA GLN A 81 10.43 12.08 -5.48
C GLN A 81 10.99 11.86 -4.06
N ASN A 82 10.15 11.98 -3.04
CA ASN A 82 10.54 11.79 -1.64
C ASN A 82 10.75 10.32 -1.24
N GLY A 83 10.63 9.36 -2.14
CA GLY A 83 10.80 7.93 -1.82
C GLY A 83 9.55 7.27 -1.25
N THR A 84 8.35 7.78 -1.55
CA THR A 84 7.09 7.10 -1.26
C THR A 84 6.47 6.56 -2.54
N PHE A 85 5.64 5.53 -2.40
CA PHE A 85 4.90 4.98 -3.53
C PHE A 85 3.43 4.72 -3.17
N GLU A 86 2.63 4.64 -4.22
CA GLU A 86 1.29 4.09 -4.21
C GLU A 86 1.17 3.06 -5.34
N PHE A 87 0.45 1.99 -5.08
CA PHE A 87 0.08 0.98 -6.07
C PHE A 87 -1.42 0.74 -5.99
N GLY A 88 -2.05 0.64 -7.15
CA GLY A 88 -3.43 0.19 -7.27
C GLY A 88 -3.57 -0.85 -8.36
N TRP A 89 -4.40 -1.84 -8.10
CA TRP A 89 -4.82 -2.84 -9.07
C TRP A 89 -6.34 -2.97 -9.03
N GLN A 90 -6.93 -3.12 -10.21
CA GLN A 90 -8.35 -3.28 -10.38
C GLN A 90 -8.64 -4.32 -11.44
N MET A 91 -9.61 -5.16 -11.16
CA MET A 91 -10.23 -6.07 -12.10
C MET A 91 -11.74 -5.83 -12.12
N HIS A 92 -12.29 -5.67 -13.31
CA HIS A 92 -13.73 -5.57 -13.52
C HIS A 92 -14.10 -6.54 -14.65
N VAL A 93 -14.82 -7.60 -14.32
CA VAL A 93 -15.23 -8.64 -15.24
C VAL A 93 -16.74 -8.84 -15.14
N SER A 94 -17.42 -8.79 -16.27
CA SER A 94 -18.85 -9.10 -16.36
C SER A 94 -19.06 -10.29 -17.30
N LEU A 95 -19.69 -11.34 -16.79
CA LEU A 95 -19.98 -12.56 -17.54
C LEU A 95 -21.35 -13.12 -17.17
N TYR A 96 -22.20 -13.39 -18.15
CA TYR A 96 -23.56 -13.92 -17.94
C TYR A 96 -24.42 -13.13 -16.93
N GLY A 97 -24.29 -11.80 -16.92
CA GLY A 97 -25.01 -10.93 -15.98
C GLY A 97 -24.40 -10.84 -14.58
N CYS A 98 -23.36 -11.60 -14.28
CA CYS A 98 -22.60 -11.49 -13.05
C CYS A 98 -21.42 -10.53 -13.23
N THR A 99 -21.27 -9.60 -12.32
CA THR A 99 -20.16 -8.66 -12.29
C THR A 99 -19.27 -8.95 -11.07
N ASN A 100 -18.00 -9.16 -11.35
CA ASN A 100 -16.96 -9.34 -10.36
C ASN A 100 -16.00 -8.16 -10.39
N ILE A 101 -15.78 -7.54 -9.25
CA ILE A 101 -14.84 -6.44 -9.05
C ILE A 101 -13.84 -6.86 -7.99
N GLY A 102 -12.56 -6.73 -8.30
CA GLY A 102 -11.48 -6.88 -7.33
C GLY A 102 -10.62 -5.63 -7.32
N MET A 103 -10.25 -5.14 -6.15
CA MET A 103 -9.39 -3.97 -6.00
C MET A 103 -8.34 -4.20 -4.93
N VAL A 104 -7.13 -3.73 -5.20
CA VAL A 104 -6.00 -3.70 -4.26
C VAL A 104 -5.43 -2.30 -4.25
N TYR A 105 -5.20 -1.76 -3.06
CA TYR A 105 -4.45 -0.53 -2.86
C TYR A 105 -3.32 -0.77 -1.87
N ARG A 106 -2.12 -0.30 -2.19
CA ARG A 106 -0.95 -0.35 -1.31
C ARG A 106 -0.24 0.99 -1.36
N ARG A 107 0.38 1.36 -0.26
CA ARG A 107 1.28 2.52 -0.18
C ARG A 107 2.38 2.26 0.83
N GLY A 108 3.49 2.96 0.67
CA GLY A 108 4.62 2.82 1.59
C GLY A 108 5.83 3.59 1.11
N THR A 109 7.01 3.09 1.46
CA THR A 109 8.30 3.67 1.05
C THR A 109 9.00 2.82 0.01
N VAL A 110 9.91 3.43 -0.71
CA VAL A 110 10.75 2.76 -1.71
C VAL A 110 12.23 3.04 -1.44
N ALA A 111 13.04 2.00 -1.48
CA ALA A 111 14.48 2.10 -1.59
C ALA A 111 14.88 1.82 -3.04
N VAL A 112 15.68 2.71 -3.62
CA VAL A 112 16.13 2.63 -5.01
C VAL A 112 17.63 2.34 -5.04
N GLN A 113 18.01 1.34 -5.85
CA GLN A 113 19.39 1.04 -6.19
C GLN A 113 19.48 0.82 -7.71
N ASP A 114 20.00 1.79 -8.43
CA ASP A 114 20.05 1.81 -9.89
C ASP A 114 18.64 1.65 -10.51
N SER A 115 18.39 0.53 -11.20
CA SER A 115 17.11 0.17 -11.80
C SER A 115 16.26 -0.78 -10.93
N VAL A 116 16.72 -1.08 -9.71
CA VAL A 116 16.01 -1.95 -8.77
C VAL A 116 15.32 -1.09 -7.71
N LEU A 117 14.03 -1.27 -7.56
CA LEU A 117 13.21 -0.65 -6.53
C LEU A 117 12.73 -1.72 -5.55
N VAL A 118 12.96 -1.50 -4.26
CA VAL A 118 12.39 -2.32 -3.21
C VAL A 118 11.27 -1.53 -2.53
N LEU A 119 10.05 -2.01 -2.68
CA LEU A 119 8.85 -1.41 -2.13
C LEU A 119 8.57 -2.02 -0.77
N TYR A 120 8.37 -1.19 0.24
CA TYR A 120 8.02 -1.58 1.60
C TYR A 120 6.62 -1.10 1.90
N ASP A 121 5.65 -2.01 1.90
CA ASP A 121 4.27 -1.67 2.22
C ASP A 121 4.17 -1.18 3.67
N GLN A 122 3.48 -0.06 3.88
CA GLN A 122 3.09 0.47 5.19
C GLN A 122 1.58 0.42 5.38
N TYR A 123 0.85 0.27 4.28
CA TYR A 123 -0.59 0.15 4.25
C TYR A 123 -1.01 -0.68 3.05
N ALA A 124 -1.96 -1.59 3.28
CA ALA A 124 -2.60 -2.35 2.22
C ALA A 124 -4.10 -2.52 2.51
N ARG A 125 -4.92 -2.43 1.46
CA ARG A 125 -6.36 -2.68 1.51
C ARG A 125 -6.77 -3.53 0.31
N VAL A 126 -7.68 -4.47 0.52
CA VAL A 126 -8.21 -5.33 -0.53
C VAL A 126 -9.73 -5.38 -0.46
N MET A 127 -10.38 -5.33 -1.63
CA MET A 127 -11.82 -5.41 -1.77
C MET A 127 -12.19 -6.37 -2.88
N ALA A 128 -13.26 -7.14 -2.68
CA ALA A 128 -13.93 -7.88 -3.72
C ALA A 128 -15.44 -7.71 -3.62
N GLN A 129 -16.08 -7.63 -4.78
CA GLN A 129 -17.53 -7.59 -4.93
C GLN A 129 -17.96 -8.53 -6.03
N ASP A 130 -19.00 -9.32 -5.76
CA ASP A 130 -19.65 -10.23 -6.70
C ASP A 130 -21.16 -10.02 -6.56
N ASN A 131 -21.82 -9.48 -7.59
CA ASN A 131 -23.24 -9.18 -7.55
C ASN A 131 -24.12 -10.44 -7.61
N CYS A 132 -23.58 -11.58 -8.00
CA CYS A 132 -24.28 -12.88 -8.01
C CYS A 132 -24.01 -13.73 -6.75
N SER A 133 -23.01 -13.36 -5.94
CA SER A 133 -22.64 -14.12 -4.74
C SER A 133 -22.15 -13.18 -3.63
N ALA A 134 -23.11 -12.59 -2.90
CA ALA A 134 -22.79 -11.63 -1.82
C ALA A 134 -21.90 -12.22 -0.72
N SER A 135 -21.89 -13.53 -0.52
CA SER A 135 -21.01 -14.22 0.44
C SER A 135 -19.52 -14.13 0.08
N ARG A 136 -19.18 -13.73 -1.14
CA ARG A 136 -17.81 -13.51 -1.60
C ARG A 136 -17.35 -12.06 -1.43
N ASN A 137 -18.24 -11.18 -1.02
CA ASN A 137 -17.94 -9.77 -0.86
C ASN A 137 -17.14 -9.53 0.41
N TYR A 138 -16.06 -8.75 0.29
CA TYR A 138 -15.28 -8.30 1.43
C TYR A 138 -14.60 -6.97 1.13
N ASP A 139 -14.28 -6.25 2.17
CA ASP A 139 -13.40 -5.10 2.19
C ASP A 139 -12.61 -5.14 3.50
N ARG A 140 -11.30 -5.35 3.42
CA ARG A 140 -10.46 -5.64 4.59
C ARG A 140 -9.02 -5.18 4.41
N PRO A 141 -8.25 -5.05 5.50
CA PRO A 141 -6.80 -4.87 5.40
C PRO A 141 -6.16 -5.96 4.53
N GLY A 142 -5.23 -5.55 3.69
CA GLY A 142 -4.38 -6.44 2.90
C GLY A 142 -3.14 -6.89 3.68
N THR A 143 -2.38 -7.81 3.10
CA THR A 143 -1.10 -8.24 3.67
C THR A 143 -0.04 -7.17 3.38
N ILE A 144 0.68 -6.75 4.42
CA ILE A 144 1.87 -5.91 4.32
C ILE A 144 3.02 -6.79 3.83
N SER A 145 3.71 -6.34 2.80
CA SER A 145 4.77 -7.10 2.13
C SER A 145 5.95 -6.21 1.71
N THR A 146 7.01 -6.85 1.29
CA THR A 146 8.11 -6.20 0.58
C THR A 146 8.16 -6.79 -0.83
N GLU A 147 8.20 -5.91 -1.85
CA GLU A 147 8.26 -6.30 -3.25
C GLU A 147 9.50 -5.71 -3.90
N THR A 148 10.20 -6.50 -4.72
CA THR A 148 11.31 -6.01 -5.53
C THR A 148 10.86 -5.86 -6.97
N LEU A 149 11.15 -4.72 -7.58
CA LEU A 149 10.87 -4.43 -8.97
C LEU A 149 12.15 -4.08 -9.71
N VAL A 150 12.25 -4.53 -10.96
CA VAL A 150 13.25 -4.05 -11.92
C VAL A 150 12.54 -3.13 -12.89
N ILE A 151 13.02 -1.89 -13.02
CA ILE A 151 12.40 -0.84 -13.83
C ILE A 151 13.36 -0.36 -14.89
N GLN A 152 12.87 -0.21 -16.13
CA GLN A 152 13.61 0.31 -17.26
C GLN A 152 12.77 1.37 -17.98
N PRO A 153 13.24 2.62 -18.11
CA PRO A 153 12.58 3.61 -18.95
C PRO A 153 12.64 3.17 -20.41
N GLY A 154 11.61 3.52 -21.16
CA GLY A 154 11.56 3.21 -22.59
C GLY A 154 10.53 4.04 -23.34
N GLN A 155 10.40 3.76 -24.61
CA GLN A 155 9.35 4.30 -25.49
C GLN A 155 8.68 3.15 -26.22
N ASP A 156 7.39 3.29 -26.47
CA ASP A 156 6.66 2.39 -27.35
C ASP A 156 6.91 2.73 -28.85
N GLU A 157 6.32 1.93 -29.74
CA GLU A 157 6.45 2.13 -31.18
C GLU A 157 5.86 3.46 -31.70
N TRP A 158 5.04 4.13 -30.88
CA TRP A 158 4.47 5.45 -31.16
C TRP A 158 5.24 6.61 -30.50
N GLY A 159 6.36 6.31 -29.80
CA GLY A 159 7.18 7.31 -29.12
C GLY A 159 6.62 7.76 -27.76
N ASN A 160 5.61 7.08 -27.21
CA ASN A 160 5.13 7.40 -25.87
C ASN A 160 6.16 6.92 -24.82
N THR A 161 6.47 7.79 -23.89
CA THR A 161 7.37 7.46 -22.76
C THR A 161 6.65 6.55 -21.77
N GLY A 162 7.35 5.52 -21.29
CA GLY A 162 6.82 4.59 -20.32
C GLY A 162 7.93 3.89 -19.53
N LEU A 163 7.49 2.98 -18.67
CA LEU A 163 8.36 2.10 -17.89
C LEU A 163 8.06 0.64 -18.20
N TYR A 164 9.11 -0.12 -18.46
CA TYR A 164 9.06 -1.58 -18.35
C TYR A 164 9.29 -1.96 -16.91
N ILE A 165 8.30 -2.57 -16.27
CA ILE A 165 8.33 -2.98 -14.87
C ILE A 165 8.16 -4.49 -14.78
N ARG A 166 8.97 -5.16 -14.00
CA ARG A 166 8.81 -6.58 -13.68
C ARG A 166 9.21 -6.90 -12.24
N ALA A 167 8.61 -7.92 -11.64
CA ALA A 167 9.19 -8.62 -10.50
C ALA A 167 10.37 -9.50 -10.94
N PRO A 168 11.29 -9.89 -10.05
CA PRO A 168 12.35 -10.84 -10.38
C PRO A 168 11.78 -12.13 -10.96
N ASN A 169 12.37 -12.62 -12.06
CA ASN A 169 11.97 -13.85 -12.75
C ASN A 169 10.58 -13.85 -13.40
N THR A 170 10.03 -12.68 -13.67
CA THR A 170 8.80 -12.51 -14.46
C THR A 170 9.07 -11.72 -15.73
N ASP A 171 8.12 -11.76 -16.67
CA ASP A 171 8.17 -10.92 -17.86
C ASP A 171 7.93 -9.44 -17.51
N TYR A 172 8.44 -8.55 -18.36
CA TYR A 172 8.17 -7.13 -18.26
C TYR A 172 6.72 -6.81 -18.62
N SER A 173 6.11 -5.94 -17.82
CA SER A 173 4.87 -5.26 -18.16
C SER A 173 5.17 -3.81 -18.54
N TRP A 174 4.48 -3.32 -19.57
CA TRP A 174 4.64 -1.95 -20.04
C TRP A 174 3.65 -1.02 -19.34
N PHE A 175 4.17 0.05 -18.77
CA PHE A 175 3.39 1.08 -18.09
C PHE A 175 3.60 2.43 -18.79
N LEU A 176 2.52 3.08 -19.18
CA LEU A 176 2.53 4.41 -19.78
C LEU A 176 2.40 5.49 -18.71
N GLN A 177 3.07 6.61 -18.91
CA GLN A 177 2.86 7.81 -18.12
C GLN A 177 1.57 8.49 -18.59
N ASN A 178 0.67 8.82 -17.65
CA ASN A 178 -0.49 9.64 -17.97
C ASN A 178 -0.01 11.09 -18.24
N ARG A 179 -0.41 11.66 -19.38
CA ARG A 179 -0.11 13.04 -19.79
C ARG A 179 -1.26 13.96 -19.41
#